data_0cbed63663aa7e9cbf0aca4e76995998
#
_entry.id   0cbed63663aa7e9cbf0aca4e76995998
#
_cell.length_a   1.000
_cell.length_b   1.000
_cell.length_c   1.000
_cell.angle_alpha   90.00
_cell.angle_beta   90.00
_cell.angle_gamma   90.00
#
_symmetry.space_group_name_H-M   'P 1'
#
loop_
_entity.id
_entity.type
_entity.pdbx_description
1 polymer ?
#
loop_
_entity_poly.entity_id
_entity_poly.type
_entity_poly.pdbx_seq_one_letter_code
_entity_poly.pdbx_strand_id
1 'polypeptide(L)'
;MKGFVPTPEFVVDLMVEKLFAEGPPSASARVLDPGCGNGEFIAGVLRLCAQRNWPVPLIVGIELDPERAARAKHRFRDIAQVTIRNADFLQPSRETFDFVIGNPPYVSILALSAEERLAYRTAYRTASGRFDLYVLFFEQALRLVAPDGRIVFITPEKFLYVETAKPLRDLLRSVQVDELHFLGEDTFEDRVTYPLVSTIV
;
A
#
# COMPACT_ATOMS: atom_id res chain seq x y z
N MET A 1 -16.91 4.32 -2.17
CA MET A 1 -15.79 5.30 -2.06
C MET A 1 -15.15 5.44 -3.43
N LYS A 2 -14.85 6.67 -3.88
CA LYS A 2 -14.14 6.92 -5.15
C LYS A 2 -12.67 6.49 -4.98
N GLY A 3 -12.07 5.85 -5.99
CA GLY A 3 -10.63 5.55 -6.01
C GLY A 3 -10.22 4.10 -5.78
N PHE A 4 -11.11 3.19 -5.47
CA PHE A 4 -10.81 1.76 -5.43
C PHE A 4 -10.57 1.22 -6.84
N VAL A 5 -9.45 0.53 -7.04
CA VAL A 5 -9.09 -0.15 -8.28
C VAL A 5 -8.68 -1.57 -7.92
N PRO A 6 -9.41 -2.59 -8.36
CA PRO A 6 -8.99 -3.97 -8.16
C PRO A 6 -7.63 -4.21 -8.81
N THR A 7 -6.71 -4.84 -8.10
CA THR A 7 -5.39 -5.19 -8.64
C THR A 7 -5.48 -6.57 -9.29
N PRO A 8 -5.09 -6.71 -10.58
CA PRO A 8 -5.06 -8.01 -11.25
C PRO A 8 -4.16 -9.02 -10.51
N GLU A 9 -4.53 -10.31 -10.55
CA GLU A 9 -3.83 -11.35 -9.81
C GLU A 9 -2.35 -11.45 -10.17
N PHE A 10 -2.00 -11.35 -11.47
CA PHE A 10 -0.60 -11.40 -11.89
C PHE A 10 0.25 -10.23 -11.34
N VAL A 11 -0.38 -9.05 -11.13
CA VAL A 11 0.29 -7.90 -10.51
C VAL A 11 0.46 -8.14 -9.01
N VAL A 12 -0.56 -8.71 -8.36
CA VAL A 12 -0.47 -9.11 -6.94
C VAL A 12 0.70 -10.08 -6.75
N ASP A 13 0.79 -11.11 -7.58
CA ASP A 13 1.84 -12.11 -7.51
C ASP A 13 3.23 -11.49 -7.73
N LEU A 14 3.38 -10.65 -8.76
CA LEU A 14 4.62 -9.89 -9.00
C LEU A 14 5.04 -9.07 -7.78
N MET A 15 4.09 -8.35 -7.16
CA MET A 15 4.39 -7.48 -6.02
C MET A 15 4.72 -8.27 -4.76
N VAL A 16 4.07 -9.40 -4.52
CA VAL A 16 4.36 -10.29 -3.39
C VAL A 16 5.73 -10.96 -3.55
N GLU A 17 6.12 -11.36 -4.78
CA GLU A 17 7.48 -11.82 -5.07
C GLU A 17 8.53 -10.75 -4.76
N LYS A 18 8.28 -9.49 -5.14
CA LYS A 18 9.18 -8.37 -4.81
C LYS A 18 9.24 -8.09 -3.30
N LEU A 19 8.12 -8.27 -2.60
CA LEU A 19 8.07 -8.07 -1.15
C LEU A 19 9.01 -9.03 -0.41
N PHE A 20 9.07 -10.28 -0.85
CA PHE A 20 9.88 -11.34 -0.25
C PHE A 20 11.09 -11.74 -1.10
N ALA A 21 11.66 -10.80 -1.87
CA ALA A 21 12.78 -11.06 -2.77
C ALA A 21 14.03 -11.58 -2.03
N GLU A 22 14.21 -11.22 -0.75
CA GLU A 22 15.34 -11.66 0.06
C GLU A 22 15.11 -13.00 0.79
N GLY A 23 13.95 -13.62 0.59
CA GLY A 23 13.65 -14.93 1.16
C GLY A 23 12.34 -14.97 1.95
N PRO A 24 12.08 -16.10 2.64
CA PRO A 24 10.84 -16.29 3.36
C PRO A 24 10.70 -15.35 4.56
N PRO A 25 9.49 -14.81 4.81
CA PRO A 25 9.24 -14.08 6.04
C PRO A 25 9.32 -15.03 7.25
N SER A 26 9.67 -14.50 8.42
CA SER A 26 9.50 -15.26 9.66
C SER A 26 8.00 -15.34 10.04
N ALA A 27 7.62 -16.33 10.85
CA ALA A 27 6.26 -16.44 11.37
C ALA A 27 5.86 -15.26 12.29
N SER A 28 6.84 -14.54 12.84
CA SER A 28 6.62 -13.34 13.65
C SER A 28 6.72 -12.04 12.86
N ALA A 29 7.14 -12.09 11.60
CA ALA A 29 7.19 -10.92 10.74
C ALA A 29 5.80 -10.32 10.55
N ARG A 30 5.73 -9.01 10.47
CA ARG A 30 4.49 -8.25 10.35
C ARG A 30 4.36 -7.64 8.96
N VAL A 31 3.29 -7.99 8.26
CA VAL A 31 2.93 -7.45 6.95
C VAL A 31 1.74 -6.50 7.11
N LEU A 32 1.81 -5.33 6.49
CA LEU A 32 0.72 -4.36 6.43
C LEU A 32 0.21 -4.23 4.98
N ASP A 33 -1.11 -4.30 4.81
CA ASP A 33 -1.83 -3.93 3.58
C ASP A 33 -2.71 -2.70 3.89
N PRO A 34 -2.21 -1.47 3.66
CA PRO A 34 -2.96 -0.26 3.91
C PRO A 34 -3.94 0.03 2.75
N GLY A 35 -5.24 0.07 3.03
CA GLY A 35 -6.28 0.15 2.00
C GLY A 35 -6.54 -1.20 1.34
N CYS A 36 -6.62 -2.25 2.15
CA CYS A 36 -6.61 -3.64 1.68
C CYS A 36 -7.82 -4.04 0.81
N GLY A 37 -8.86 -3.23 0.73
CA GLY A 37 -10.04 -3.52 -0.07
C GLY A 37 -10.69 -4.84 0.34
N ASN A 38 -10.78 -5.78 -0.61
CA ASN A 38 -11.26 -7.13 -0.36
C ASN A 38 -10.14 -8.12 0.03
N GLY A 39 -8.88 -7.64 0.18
CA GLY A 39 -7.73 -8.42 0.64
C GLY A 39 -6.99 -9.18 -0.44
N GLU A 40 -6.84 -8.61 -1.63
CA GLU A 40 -6.15 -9.31 -2.74
C GLU A 40 -4.66 -9.53 -2.44
N PHE A 41 -3.96 -8.54 -1.88
CA PHE A 41 -2.56 -8.70 -1.49
C PHE A 41 -2.40 -9.69 -0.32
N ILE A 42 -3.31 -9.67 0.65
CA ILE A 42 -3.35 -10.65 1.74
C ILE A 42 -3.48 -12.07 1.16
N ALA A 43 -4.41 -12.28 0.21
CA ALA A 43 -4.57 -13.56 -0.47
C ALA A 43 -3.31 -13.96 -1.25
N GLY A 44 -2.65 -13.00 -1.90
CA GLY A 44 -1.38 -13.23 -2.61
C GLY A 44 -0.26 -13.69 -1.69
N VAL A 45 -0.09 -13.04 -0.52
CA VAL A 45 0.90 -13.45 0.49
C VAL A 45 0.63 -14.88 0.97
N LEU A 46 -0.62 -15.18 1.30
CA LEU A 46 -1.02 -16.53 1.74
C LEU A 46 -0.76 -17.59 0.66
N ARG A 47 -1.08 -17.27 -0.60
CA ARG A 47 -0.84 -18.13 -1.76
C ARG A 47 0.64 -18.42 -1.95
N LEU A 48 1.50 -17.40 -1.93
CA LEU A 48 2.95 -17.59 -2.08
C LEU A 48 3.53 -18.43 -0.94
N CYS A 49 3.14 -18.15 0.33
CA CYS A 49 3.59 -18.94 1.47
C CYS A 49 3.18 -20.42 1.32
N ALA A 50 1.95 -20.69 0.88
CA ALA A 50 1.49 -22.06 0.65
C ALA A 50 2.26 -22.75 -0.49
N GLN A 51 2.46 -22.07 -1.63
CA GLN A 51 3.18 -22.62 -2.79
C GLN A 51 4.64 -22.97 -2.49
N ARG A 52 5.30 -22.15 -1.66
CA ARG A 52 6.72 -22.32 -1.31
C ARG A 52 6.94 -23.03 0.01
N ASN A 53 5.89 -23.48 0.68
CA ASN A 53 5.94 -24.06 2.02
C ASN A 53 6.68 -23.16 3.02
N TRP A 54 6.40 -21.86 2.95
CA TRP A 54 6.94 -20.83 3.83
C TRP A 54 6.05 -20.59 5.05
N PRO A 55 6.60 -20.11 6.18
CA PRO A 55 5.80 -19.69 7.30
C PRO A 55 4.91 -18.49 6.90
N VAL A 56 3.66 -18.48 7.41
CA VAL A 56 2.74 -17.37 7.19
C VAL A 56 3.02 -16.27 8.21
N PRO A 57 3.35 -15.04 7.80
CA PRO A 57 3.59 -13.92 8.69
C PRO A 57 2.27 -13.41 9.34
N LEU A 58 2.38 -12.52 10.31
CA LEU A 58 1.25 -11.79 10.87
C LEU A 58 0.83 -10.69 9.91
N ILE A 59 -0.39 -10.73 9.39
CA ILE A 59 -0.87 -9.81 8.36
C ILE A 59 -1.95 -8.89 8.93
N VAL A 60 -1.77 -7.59 8.78
CA VAL A 60 -2.75 -6.57 9.15
C VAL A 60 -3.25 -5.89 7.88
N GLY A 61 -4.55 -6.02 7.58
CA GLY A 61 -5.22 -5.24 6.56
C GLY A 61 -5.97 -4.06 7.19
N ILE A 62 -5.82 -2.86 6.64
CA ILE A 62 -6.58 -1.67 7.04
C ILE A 62 -7.47 -1.24 5.88
N GLU A 63 -8.77 -1.09 6.11
CA GLU A 63 -9.73 -0.64 5.09
C GLU A 63 -10.70 0.37 5.71
N LEU A 64 -10.83 1.51 5.05
CA LEU A 64 -11.69 2.61 5.50
C LEU A 64 -13.17 2.32 5.23
N ASP A 65 -13.49 1.69 4.10
CA ASP A 65 -14.86 1.36 3.74
C ASP A 65 -15.36 0.17 4.56
N PRO A 66 -16.45 0.35 5.35
CA PRO A 66 -16.90 -0.70 6.28
C PRO A 66 -17.43 -1.96 5.59
N GLU A 67 -17.99 -1.83 4.38
CA GLU A 67 -18.49 -2.98 3.63
C GLU A 67 -17.35 -3.84 3.10
N ARG A 68 -16.28 -3.20 2.55
CA ARG A 68 -15.09 -3.92 2.11
C ARG A 68 -14.34 -4.53 3.28
N ALA A 69 -14.20 -3.79 4.38
CA ALA A 69 -13.61 -4.33 5.60
C ALA A 69 -14.37 -5.55 6.12
N ALA A 70 -15.71 -5.52 6.08
CA ALA A 70 -16.54 -6.65 6.48
C ALA A 70 -16.35 -7.86 5.54
N ARG A 71 -16.29 -7.63 4.21
CA ARG A 71 -16.00 -8.70 3.24
C ARG A 71 -14.62 -9.32 3.46
N ALA A 72 -13.59 -8.50 3.65
CA ALA A 72 -12.23 -8.98 3.95
C ALA A 72 -12.18 -9.74 5.27
N LYS A 73 -12.82 -9.25 6.34
CA LYS A 73 -12.95 -9.99 7.61
C LYS A 73 -13.60 -11.35 7.42
N HIS A 74 -14.68 -11.42 6.65
CA HIS A 74 -15.37 -12.68 6.37
C HIS A 74 -14.49 -13.65 5.57
N ARG A 75 -13.76 -13.13 4.56
CA ARG A 75 -12.86 -13.92 3.69
C ARG A 75 -11.75 -14.63 4.48
N PHE A 76 -11.19 -13.95 5.47
CA PHE A 76 -10.03 -14.45 6.22
C PHE A 76 -10.34 -14.86 7.67
N ARG A 77 -11.61 -15.02 8.04
CA ARG A 77 -12.04 -15.28 9.41
C ARG A 77 -11.41 -16.52 10.06
N ASP A 78 -11.06 -17.52 9.24
CA ASP A 78 -10.52 -18.80 9.70
C ASP A 78 -8.97 -18.84 9.65
N ILE A 79 -8.31 -17.71 9.35
CA ILE A 79 -6.85 -17.60 9.27
C ILE A 79 -6.34 -16.76 10.44
N ALA A 80 -5.81 -17.42 11.45
CA ALA A 80 -5.40 -16.80 12.71
C ALA A 80 -4.34 -15.68 12.55
N GLN A 81 -3.51 -15.75 11.50
CA GLN A 81 -2.46 -14.78 11.21
C GLN A 81 -2.98 -13.49 10.60
N VAL A 82 -4.25 -13.42 10.16
CA VAL A 82 -4.82 -12.26 9.46
C VAL A 82 -5.73 -11.47 10.38
N THR A 83 -5.48 -10.18 10.49
CA THR A 83 -6.33 -9.22 11.20
C THR A 83 -6.78 -8.11 10.26
N ILE A 84 -8.09 -7.91 10.09
CA ILE A 84 -8.64 -6.80 9.30
C ILE A 84 -9.20 -5.73 10.24
N ARG A 85 -8.79 -4.49 10.03
CA ARG A 85 -9.25 -3.32 10.79
C ARG A 85 -10.06 -2.40 9.89
N ASN A 86 -11.27 -2.04 10.31
CA ASN A 86 -12.00 -0.96 9.67
C ASN A 86 -11.53 0.36 10.28
N ALA A 87 -10.60 1.03 9.62
CA ALA A 87 -9.96 2.24 10.11
C ALA A 87 -9.39 3.08 8.95
N ASP A 88 -9.06 4.33 9.24
CA ASP A 88 -8.29 5.18 8.34
C ASP A 88 -6.79 4.95 8.58
N PHE A 89 -6.08 4.48 7.54
CA PHE A 89 -4.64 4.28 7.59
C PHE A 89 -3.84 5.56 7.84
N LEU A 90 -4.38 6.70 7.42
CA LEU A 90 -3.72 8.00 7.57
C LEU A 90 -3.83 8.59 8.98
N GLN A 91 -4.48 7.90 9.91
CA GLN A 91 -4.46 8.29 11.33
C GLN A 91 -3.11 7.97 11.99
N PRO A 92 -2.69 8.77 12.99
CA PRO A 92 -1.44 8.51 13.70
C PRO A 92 -1.37 7.10 14.29
N SER A 93 -0.25 6.42 14.05
CA SER A 93 0.05 5.10 14.61
C SER A 93 1.52 5.05 15.05
N ARG A 94 1.82 4.18 16.02
CA ARG A 94 3.17 3.86 16.50
C ARG A 94 3.55 2.41 16.24
N GLU A 95 2.72 1.70 15.49
CA GLU A 95 3.02 0.32 15.13
C GLU A 95 4.17 0.27 14.13
N THR A 96 4.89 -0.85 14.13
CA THR A 96 5.98 -1.09 13.19
C THR A 96 5.71 -2.38 12.43
N PHE A 97 6.04 -2.40 11.14
CA PHE A 97 5.85 -3.52 10.23
C PHE A 97 7.15 -3.81 9.48
N ASP A 98 7.45 -5.09 9.29
CA ASP A 98 8.62 -5.51 8.51
C ASP A 98 8.38 -5.32 7.01
N PHE A 99 7.13 -5.48 6.59
CA PHE A 99 6.71 -5.40 5.19
C PHE A 99 5.43 -4.57 5.04
N VAL A 100 5.38 -3.75 3.99
CA VAL A 100 4.18 -3.00 3.60
C VAL A 100 3.92 -3.24 2.12
N ILE A 101 2.72 -3.66 1.76
CA ILE A 101 2.33 -3.92 0.36
C ILE A 101 0.93 -3.37 0.11
N GLY A 102 0.70 -2.75 -1.05
CA GLY A 102 -0.65 -2.29 -1.35
C GLY A 102 -0.78 -1.51 -2.65
N ASN A 103 -2.04 -1.20 -2.96
CA ASN A 103 -2.47 -0.30 -4.02
C ASN A 103 -3.18 0.90 -3.38
N PRO A 104 -2.44 1.96 -2.97
CA PRO A 104 -3.02 3.14 -2.34
C PRO A 104 -4.10 3.81 -3.20
N PRO A 105 -5.12 4.46 -2.60
CA PRO A 105 -6.23 5.05 -3.35
C PRO A 105 -5.78 6.25 -4.21
N TYR A 106 -6.21 6.27 -5.49
CA TYR A 106 -5.94 7.36 -6.44
C TYR A 106 -7.02 8.45 -6.34
N VAL A 107 -7.09 9.10 -5.19
CA VAL A 107 -8.07 10.14 -4.88
C VAL A 107 -7.38 11.50 -4.83
N SER A 108 -7.86 12.43 -5.67
CA SER A 108 -7.36 13.79 -5.64
C SER A 108 -7.82 14.54 -4.38
N ILE A 109 -6.98 15.40 -3.84
CA ILE A 109 -7.31 16.34 -2.75
C ILE A 109 -8.62 17.11 -3.02
N LEU A 110 -8.98 17.35 -4.29
CA LEU A 110 -10.20 18.08 -4.65
C LEU A 110 -11.47 17.31 -4.31
N ALA A 111 -11.39 16.00 -4.11
CA ALA A 111 -12.51 15.15 -3.71
C ALA A 111 -12.70 15.10 -2.18
N LEU A 112 -11.79 15.69 -1.41
CA LEU A 112 -11.81 15.73 0.05
C LEU A 112 -12.54 16.97 0.58
N SER A 113 -13.09 16.88 1.78
CA SER A 113 -13.63 18.04 2.50
C SER A 113 -12.54 19.06 2.87
N ALA A 114 -12.94 20.28 3.22
CA ALA A 114 -12.00 21.30 3.68
C ALA A 114 -11.28 20.87 4.98
N GLU A 115 -12.01 20.19 5.86
CA GLU A 115 -11.51 19.70 7.15
C GLU A 115 -10.45 18.59 6.94
N GLU A 116 -10.74 17.60 6.10
CA GLU A 116 -9.80 16.54 5.75
C GLU A 116 -8.52 17.11 5.12
N ARG A 117 -8.67 18.08 4.19
CA ARG A 117 -7.51 18.75 3.58
C ARG A 117 -6.63 19.46 4.59
N LEU A 118 -7.25 20.14 5.57
CA LEU A 118 -6.52 20.85 6.62
C LEU A 118 -5.80 19.85 7.54
N ALA A 119 -6.48 18.79 7.96
CA ALA A 119 -5.93 17.76 8.80
C ALA A 119 -4.69 17.08 8.14
N TYR A 120 -4.81 16.71 6.87
CA TYR A 120 -3.69 16.09 6.14
C TYR A 120 -2.51 17.06 5.96
N ARG A 121 -2.76 18.32 5.62
CA ARG A 121 -1.69 19.33 5.51
C ARG A 121 -0.95 19.60 6.82
N THR A 122 -1.64 19.42 7.94
CA THR A 122 -1.02 19.54 9.27
C THR A 122 -0.20 18.31 9.64
N ALA A 123 -0.66 17.12 9.23
CA ALA A 123 -0.06 15.84 9.64
C ALA A 123 1.07 15.36 8.71
N TYR A 124 1.02 15.72 7.42
CA TYR A 124 1.89 15.16 6.37
C TYR A 124 2.69 16.23 5.63
N ARG A 125 3.99 16.04 5.52
CA ARG A 125 4.90 16.92 4.76
C ARG A 125 4.64 16.83 3.25
N THR A 126 4.19 15.67 2.77
CA THR A 126 3.84 15.43 1.36
C THR A 126 2.50 16.04 0.96
N ALA A 127 1.68 16.52 1.91
CA ALA A 127 0.38 17.14 1.67
C ALA A 127 0.51 18.60 1.17
N SER A 128 1.28 18.85 0.12
CA SER A 128 1.54 20.18 -0.45
C SER A 128 0.83 20.40 -1.78
N GLY A 129 0.29 21.59 -2.00
CA GLY A 129 -0.36 21.95 -3.27
C GLY A 129 -1.58 21.08 -3.59
N ARG A 130 -1.67 20.61 -4.85
CA ARG A 130 -2.71 19.67 -5.33
C ARG A 130 -2.13 18.27 -5.35
N PHE A 131 -2.24 17.54 -4.28
CA PHE A 131 -1.77 16.16 -4.16
C PHE A 131 -2.88 15.13 -4.35
N ASP A 132 -2.51 13.91 -4.60
CA ASP A 132 -3.38 12.73 -4.54
C ASP A 132 -3.07 11.95 -3.25
N LEU A 133 -4.06 11.24 -2.68
CA LEU A 133 -3.92 10.56 -1.39
C LEU A 133 -2.76 9.56 -1.34
N TYR A 134 -2.43 8.90 -2.46
CA TYR A 134 -1.35 7.90 -2.47
C TYR A 134 0.01 8.48 -2.01
N VAL A 135 0.27 9.79 -2.18
CA VAL A 135 1.53 10.38 -1.70
C VAL A 135 1.62 10.40 -0.17
N LEU A 136 0.48 10.52 0.51
CA LEU A 136 0.40 10.44 1.97
C LEU A 136 0.60 8.99 2.45
N PHE A 137 0.12 8.01 1.67
CA PHE A 137 0.33 6.60 1.96
C PHE A 137 1.80 6.23 1.95
N PHE A 138 2.60 6.76 1.01
CA PHE A 138 4.06 6.60 1.03
C PHE A 138 4.66 7.16 2.33
N GLU A 139 4.32 8.39 2.70
CA GLU A 139 4.87 9.00 3.91
C GLU A 139 4.47 8.24 5.17
N GLN A 140 3.21 7.80 5.27
CA GLN A 140 2.75 7.01 6.41
C GLN A 140 3.40 5.63 6.45
N ALA A 141 3.54 4.95 5.31
CA ALA A 141 4.21 3.66 5.23
C ALA A 141 5.68 3.77 5.67
N LEU A 142 6.39 4.81 5.24
CA LEU A 142 7.78 5.08 5.66
C LEU A 142 7.90 5.39 7.16
N ARG A 143 6.86 5.91 7.81
CA ARG A 143 6.85 6.11 9.27
C ARG A 143 6.63 4.81 10.05
N LEU A 144 6.00 3.81 9.41
CA LEU A 144 5.58 2.56 10.05
C LEU A 144 6.43 1.35 9.66
N VAL A 145 7.22 1.44 8.59
CA VAL A 145 8.13 0.36 8.22
C VAL A 145 9.30 0.32 9.18
N ALA A 146 9.72 -0.90 9.56
CA ALA A 146 10.89 -1.14 10.39
C ALA A 146 12.18 -0.68 9.67
N PRO A 147 13.26 -0.38 10.39
CA PRO A 147 14.58 -0.36 9.78
C PRO A 147 14.81 -1.71 9.06
N ASP A 148 15.39 -1.68 7.88
CA ASP A 148 15.59 -2.85 7.01
C ASP A 148 14.27 -3.52 6.55
N GLY A 149 13.12 -2.87 6.75
CA GLY A 149 11.84 -3.33 6.23
C GLY A 149 11.64 -2.95 4.77
N ARG A 150 10.59 -3.51 4.13
CA ARG A 150 10.36 -3.33 2.68
C ARG A 150 8.94 -2.83 2.39
N ILE A 151 8.84 -1.85 1.50
CA ILE A 151 7.56 -1.33 0.99
C ILE A 151 7.46 -1.66 -0.49
N VAL A 152 6.33 -2.23 -0.92
CA VAL A 152 6.01 -2.45 -2.33
C VAL A 152 4.65 -1.85 -2.62
N PHE A 153 4.62 -0.73 -3.31
CA PHE A 153 3.39 -0.04 -3.70
C PHE A 153 3.23 0.02 -5.21
N ILE A 154 1.99 -0.15 -5.69
CA ILE A 154 1.62 0.19 -7.05
C ILE A 154 0.86 1.52 -7.05
N THR A 155 1.31 2.47 -7.85
CA THR A 155 0.75 3.82 -7.94
C THR A 155 0.88 4.36 -9.37
N PRO A 156 0.19 5.45 -9.73
CA PRO A 156 0.47 6.14 -10.99
C PRO A 156 1.92 6.65 -11.03
N GLU A 157 2.61 6.47 -12.15
CA GLU A 157 4.00 6.92 -12.35
C GLU A 157 4.17 8.44 -12.27
N LYS A 158 3.09 9.20 -12.42
CA LYS A 158 3.12 10.66 -12.48
C LYS A 158 3.84 11.34 -11.31
N PHE A 159 3.98 10.68 -10.15
CA PHE A 159 4.73 11.24 -9.03
C PHE A 159 6.21 11.46 -9.36
N LEU A 160 6.74 10.79 -10.37
CA LEU A 160 8.14 10.93 -10.79
C LEU A 160 8.43 12.30 -11.42
N TYR A 161 7.42 12.95 -12.01
CA TYR A 161 7.66 14.17 -12.81
C TYR A 161 6.73 15.36 -12.50
N VAL A 162 5.52 15.12 -11.91
CA VAL A 162 4.64 16.25 -11.60
C VAL A 162 5.19 17.10 -10.45
N GLU A 163 5.08 18.42 -10.57
CA GLU A 163 5.61 19.35 -9.56
C GLU A 163 4.94 19.18 -8.20
N THR A 164 3.64 18.87 -8.18
CA THR A 164 2.88 18.65 -6.93
C THR A 164 3.34 17.44 -6.13
N ALA A 165 4.08 16.50 -6.73
CA ALA A 165 4.66 15.34 -6.05
C ALA A 165 6.14 15.55 -5.66
N LYS A 166 6.70 16.75 -5.86
CA LYS A 166 8.06 17.06 -5.43
C LYS A 166 8.33 16.71 -3.95
N PRO A 167 7.45 17.01 -2.98
CA PRO A 167 7.67 16.64 -1.59
C PRO A 167 7.81 15.12 -1.37
N LEU A 168 7.07 14.31 -2.15
CA LEU A 168 7.23 12.84 -2.12
C LEU A 168 8.60 12.44 -2.68
N ARG A 169 9.02 13.00 -3.83
CA ARG A 169 10.35 12.69 -4.40
C ARG A 169 11.49 13.10 -3.46
N ASP A 170 11.34 14.23 -2.75
CA ASP A 170 12.33 14.67 -1.76
C ASP A 170 12.37 13.70 -0.57
N LEU A 171 11.22 13.17 -0.14
CA LEU A 171 11.13 12.14 0.89
C LEU A 171 11.80 10.82 0.44
N LEU A 172 11.51 10.36 -0.79
CA LEU A 172 12.08 9.12 -1.33
C LEU A 172 13.60 9.19 -1.54
N ARG A 173 14.19 10.38 -1.66
CA ARG A 173 15.65 10.53 -1.70
C ARG A 173 16.35 10.21 -0.37
N SER A 174 15.62 10.17 0.73
CA SER A 174 16.18 9.84 2.05
C SER A 174 16.16 8.34 2.37
N VAL A 175 15.65 7.52 1.47
CA VAL A 175 15.54 6.07 1.59
C VAL A 175 16.09 5.40 0.33
N GLN A 176 16.35 4.10 0.41
CA GLN A 176 16.76 3.34 -0.76
C GLN A 176 15.53 2.96 -1.59
N VAL A 177 15.43 3.47 -2.82
CA VAL A 177 14.51 2.99 -3.83
C VAL A 177 15.21 1.88 -4.61
N ASP A 178 14.83 0.65 -4.33
CA ASP A 178 15.47 -0.53 -4.89
C ASP A 178 15.05 -0.76 -6.35
N GLU A 179 13.77 -0.57 -6.65
CA GLU A 179 13.25 -0.79 -8.00
C GLU A 179 12.06 0.12 -8.32
N LEU A 180 11.98 0.54 -9.58
CA LEU A 180 10.82 1.18 -10.21
C LEU A 180 10.43 0.32 -11.43
N HIS A 181 9.39 -0.49 -11.30
CA HIS A 181 8.94 -1.40 -12.33
C HIS A 181 7.68 -0.84 -13.03
N PHE A 182 7.84 -0.40 -14.27
CA PHE A 182 6.73 0.11 -15.09
C PHE A 182 5.90 -1.05 -15.63
N LEU A 183 4.60 -0.97 -15.47
CA LEU A 183 3.66 -1.92 -16.06
C LEU A 183 3.04 -1.33 -17.32
N GLY A 184 2.53 -2.20 -18.22
CA GLY A 184 1.86 -1.77 -19.45
C GLY A 184 0.56 -0.99 -19.16
N GLU A 185 0.18 -0.15 -20.13
CA GLU A 185 -1.06 0.64 -20.07
C GLU A 185 -2.31 -0.23 -19.88
N ASP A 186 -2.28 -1.45 -20.43
CA ASP A 186 -3.39 -2.43 -20.38
C ASP A 186 -3.54 -3.14 -19.04
N THR A 187 -2.71 -2.79 -18.04
CA THR A 187 -2.73 -3.47 -16.72
C THR A 187 -4.05 -3.28 -15.99
N PHE A 188 -4.74 -2.16 -16.20
CA PHE A 188 -6.05 -1.88 -15.60
C PHE A 188 -7.08 -1.57 -16.68
N GLU A 189 -8.11 -2.41 -16.80
CA GLU A 189 -9.14 -2.40 -17.85
C GLU A 189 -9.80 -1.04 -17.85
N ASP A 190 -10.01 -0.11 -17.63
CA ASP A 190 -10.82 1.13 -17.72
C ASP A 190 -10.08 2.43 -17.40
N ARG A 191 -8.76 2.44 -17.31
CA ARG A 191 -8.03 3.67 -16.95
C ARG A 191 -6.76 3.85 -17.77
N VAL A 192 -6.64 5.00 -18.41
CA VAL A 192 -5.37 5.52 -18.91
C VAL A 192 -4.51 5.91 -17.71
N THR A 193 -3.86 4.94 -17.11
CA THR A 193 -2.91 5.14 -16.01
C THR A 193 -1.68 4.33 -16.35
N TYR A 194 -0.52 4.93 -16.22
CA TYR A 194 0.75 4.22 -16.31
C TYR A 194 1.10 3.72 -14.91
N PRO A 195 0.79 2.46 -14.58
CA PRO A 195 1.03 1.95 -13.25
C PRO A 195 2.51 1.65 -13.05
N LEU A 196 3.01 2.03 -11.87
CA LEU A 196 4.39 1.84 -11.45
C LEU A 196 4.42 1.10 -10.13
N VAL A 197 5.11 -0.02 -10.08
CA VAL A 197 5.45 -0.71 -8.84
C VAL A 197 6.76 -0.15 -8.32
N SER A 198 6.72 0.42 -7.11
CA SER A 198 7.89 0.97 -6.40
C SER A 198 8.26 0.04 -5.26
N THR A 199 9.52 -0.41 -5.22
CA THR A 199 10.11 -1.18 -4.11
C THR A 199 11.09 -0.28 -3.36
N ILE A 200 10.88 -0.12 -2.05
CA ILE A 200 11.66 0.72 -1.14
C ILE A 200 12.16 -0.15 0.02
N VAL A 201 13.43 0.03 0.39
CA VAL A 201 14.13 -0.73 1.44
C VAL A 201 14.72 0.22 2.47
#